data_f297a9f4699584253e5d572c19df58ea
#
_entry.id   f297a9f4699584253e5d572c19df58ea
#
_cell.length_a   1.000
_cell.length_b   1.000
_cell.length_c   1.000
_cell.angle_alpha   90.00
_cell.angle_beta   90.00
_cell.angle_gamma   90.00
#
_symmetry.space_group_name_H-M   'P 1'
#
loop_
_entity.id
_entity.type
_entity.pdbx_description
1 polymer ?
#
loop_
_entity_poly.entity_id
_entity_poly.type
_entity_poly.pdbx_seq_one_letter_code
_entity_poly.pdbx_strand_id
1 'polypeptide(L)'
;MRILSAAEIEELNVSENEIAVCALGAVILYLKDTQKKDEIEAPSELEMYDTEKYMKLDMSARRNLELTKSMMTGDKRHSLLWVIDKTKTAAGKRMIRSWLERPLMSIAKITKRQNAVGELCDNPILRDEIRQALTGVSDIERLLTRIVYSTANAKELKSLQSTLEKLPSIKAKLADSSSYLLKAVYNDIDLLEDIRSLIDSAIVDEPPFTVREGGMIKEGFDKDIDELKSIMNDGAGIIASIENEQRELTGIPKLKVGYNKVFGYYIEVTNSYKDLVPETYIRKQTLTNCERYITQELKDLEGKIIGAKERCIALEYQMLCKIRESISNEVKRLQKTARALATLDVLASLSEVAVNNNYVCPQITNDGTINIKDGRHPVVEALLEDTPFVPNDAKLDLNENRCEIITGPNMAGKSTYMRQIALITLLAQIGSFVPAKSAQIGIVDAIYTRVGASDDLATGQSTFMVEMNEVAEILKNATSRSLIILDEIGRGTSTFDGMSIARAVLEFVCKQKNARCEISFLRRIITSLLLWRGFLTELRIIQ
;
A
#
# COMPACT_ATOMS: atom_id res chain seq x y z
N MET A 1 1.62 -37.58 6.31
CA MET A 1 1.73 -37.31 4.86
C MET A 1 2.82 -36.25 4.68
N ARG A 2 3.95 -36.57 4.03
CA ARG A 2 5.02 -35.58 3.80
C ARG A 2 4.55 -34.62 2.71
N ILE A 3 4.39 -33.34 3.04
CA ILE A 3 3.89 -32.31 2.14
C ILE A 3 5.04 -31.67 1.36
N LEU A 4 6.21 -31.59 1.98
CA LEU A 4 7.49 -31.18 1.37
C LEU A 4 8.52 -32.24 1.61
N SER A 5 9.42 -32.44 0.66
CA SER A 5 10.60 -33.29 0.81
C SER A 5 11.64 -32.61 1.72
N ALA A 6 12.55 -33.39 2.31
CA ALA A 6 13.64 -32.83 3.11
C ALA A 6 14.55 -31.91 2.29
N ALA A 7 14.75 -32.20 1.00
CA ALA A 7 15.51 -31.33 0.10
C ALA A 7 14.84 -29.97 -0.14
N GLU A 8 13.52 -29.92 -0.35
CA GLU A 8 12.78 -28.68 -0.53
C GLU A 8 12.80 -27.81 0.76
N ILE A 9 12.79 -28.43 1.93
CA ILE A 9 12.91 -27.75 3.22
C ILE A 9 14.31 -27.14 3.41
N GLU A 10 15.36 -27.85 2.98
CA GLU A 10 16.75 -27.37 3.00
C GLU A 10 16.96 -26.22 2.02
N GLU A 11 16.45 -26.31 0.79
CA GLU A 11 16.52 -25.22 -0.21
C GLU A 11 15.86 -23.94 0.28
N LEU A 12 14.79 -24.04 1.08
CA LEU A 12 14.09 -22.90 1.66
C LEU A 12 14.78 -22.31 2.90
N ASN A 13 15.88 -22.90 3.39
CA ASN A 13 16.63 -22.45 4.57
C ASN A 13 15.80 -22.35 5.87
N VAL A 14 14.81 -23.22 6.05
CA VAL A 14 13.92 -23.22 7.22
C VAL A 14 14.07 -24.46 8.11
N SER A 15 14.99 -25.37 7.77
CA SER A 15 15.19 -26.65 8.45
C SER A 15 15.46 -26.51 9.95
N GLU A 16 16.06 -25.41 10.39
CA GLU A 16 16.37 -25.15 11.80
C GLU A 16 15.19 -24.58 12.61
N ASN A 17 14.08 -24.19 11.95
CA ASN A 17 12.93 -23.59 12.62
C ASN A 17 11.66 -24.42 12.44
N GLU A 18 11.40 -25.33 13.40
CA GLU A 18 10.24 -26.23 13.38
C GLU A 18 8.90 -25.49 13.24
N ILE A 19 8.75 -24.31 13.86
CA ILE A 19 7.52 -23.51 13.79
C ILE A 19 7.31 -22.96 12.37
N ALA A 20 8.38 -22.50 11.72
CA ALA A 20 8.31 -22.03 10.35
C ALA A 20 7.97 -23.17 9.37
N VAL A 21 8.53 -24.35 9.56
CA VAL A 21 8.20 -25.55 8.77
C VAL A 21 6.74 -25.95 8.95
N CYS A 22 6.22 -25.93 10.19
CA CYS A 22 4.80 -26.20 10.46
C CYS A 22 3.88 -25.18 9.81
N ALA A 23 4.21 -23.89 9.90
CA ALA A 23 3.43 -22.82 9.29
C ALA A 23 3.41 -22.93 7.76
N LEU A 24 4.56 -23.23 7.13
CA LEU A 24 4.66 -23.46 5.69
C LEU A 24 3.82 -24.67 5.27
N GLY A 25 3.91 -25.77 6.02
CA GLY A 25 3.10 -26.98 5.79
C GLY A 25 1.59 -26.69 5.85
N ALA A 26 1.16 -25.87 6.81
CA ALA A 26 -0.25 -25.47 6.93
C ALA A 26 -0.71 -24.63 5.73
N VAL A 27 0.10 -23.69 5.24
CA VAL A 27 -0.21 -22.89 4.04
C VAL A 27 -0.32 -23.78 2.80
N ILE A 28 0.59 -24.73 2.60
CA ILE A 28 0.56 -25.65 1.45
C ILE A 28 -0.68 -26.56 1.51
N LEU A 29 -1.04 -27.05 2.70
CA LEU A 29 -2.29 -27.82 2.88
C LEU A 29 -3.51 -26.99 2.52
N TYR A 30 -3.58 -25.76 3.01
CA TYR A 30 -4.66 -24.84 2.68
C TYR A 30 -4.77 -24.57 1.18
N LEU A 31 -3.64 -24.39 0.50
CA LEU A 31 -3.60 -24.20 -0.95
C LEU A 31 -4.10 -25.47 -1.70
N LYS A 32 -3.71 -26.67 -1.26
CA LYS A 32 -4.22 -27.93 -1.83
C LYS A 32 -5.73 -28.07 -1.70
N ASP A 33 -6.25 -27.78 -0.52
CA ASP A 33 -7.70 -27.88 -0.24
C ASP A 33 -8.50 -26.85 -1.04
N THR A 34 -7.97 -25.64 -1.21
CA THR A 34 -8.69 -24.55 -1.89
C THR A 34 -8.58 -24.64 -3.41
N GLN A 35 -7.43 -25.04 -3.96
CA GLN A 35 -7.22 -25.13 -5.39
C GLN A 35 -7.65 -26.46 -5.99
N LYS A 36 -7.93 -27.48 -5.15
CA LYS A 36 -8.29 -28.85 -5.57
C LYS A 36 -7.30 -29.45 -6.58
N LYS A 37 -6.01 -29.09 -6.45
CA LYS A 37 -4.91 -29.62 -7.24
C LYS A 37 -4.08 -30.56 -6.36
N ASP A 38 -3.77 -31.75 -6.88
CA ASP A 38 -2.94 -32.72 -6.17
C ASP A 38 -1.46 -32.31 -6.12
N GLU A 39 -0.98 -31.61 -7.15
CA GLU A 39 0.36 -31.04 -7.23
C GLU A 39 0.29 -29.52 -7.16
N ILE A 40 0.89 -28.95 -6.14
CA ILE A 40 1.14 -27.52 -5.99
C ILE A 40 2.65 -27.34 -6.07
N GLU A 41 3.09 -26.44 -6.94
CA GLU A 41 4.49 -26.03 -6.97
C GLU A 41 4.91 -25.52 -5.59
N ALA A 42 6.03 -26.00 -5.07
CA ALA A 42 6.60 -25.51 -3.82
C ALA A 42 6.92 -24.01 -3.96
N PRO A 43 6.77 -23.21 -2.88
CA PRO A 43 7.17 -21.82 -2.91
C PRO A 43 8.63 -21.69 -3.33
N SER A 44 8.91 -20.93 -4.38
CA SER A 44 10.27 -20.73 -4.89
C SER A 44 11.13 -19.82 -4.03
N GLU A 45 10.51 -19.03 -3.14
CA GLU A 45 11.19 -18.11 -2.22
C GLU A 45 10.44 -18.02 -0.90
N LEU A 46 11.19 -17.99 0.18
CA LEU A 46 10.69 -17.78 1.53
C LEU A 46 11.46 -16.63 2.18
N GLU A 47 10.74 -15.56 2.53
CA GLU A 47 11.31 -14.44 3.27
C GLU A 47 11.15 -14.69 4.78
N MET A 48 12.26 -14.95 5.48
CA MET A 48 12.27 -15.10 6.93
C MET A 48 12.02 -13.74 7.60
N TYR A 49 10.87 -13.63 8.23
CA TYR A 49 10.50 -12.44 8.99
C TYR A 49 10.98 -12.58 10.45
N ASP A 50 12.03 -11.83 10.78
CA ASP A 50 12.55 -11.74 12.14
C ASP A 50 11.89 -10.55 12.86
N THR A 51 11.07 -10.85 13.86
CA THR A 51 10.37 -9.84 14.67
C THR A 51 11.31 -9.00 15.52
N GLU A 52 12.51 -9.51 15.82
CA GLU A 52 13.50 -8.77 16.61
C GLU A 52 14.19 -7.64 15.85
N LYS A 53 14.04 -7.62 14.51
CA LYS A 53 14.56 -6.53 13.67
C LYS A 53 13.75 -5.24 13.76
N TYR A 54 12.59 -5.28 14.39
CA TYR A 54 11.66 -4.16 14.47
C TYR A 54 11.25 -3.88 15.92
N MET A 55 10.99 -2.60 16.21
CA MET A 55 10.40 -2.17 17.47
C MET A 55 9.03 -2.83 17.67
N LYS A 56 8.78 -3.37 18.83
CA LYS A 56 7.49 -3.97 19.20
C LYS A 56 6.49 -2.85 19.51
N LEU A 57 5.37 -2.89 18.81
CA LEU A 57 4.21 -2.01 19.01
C LEU A 57 2.98 -2.90 19.16
N ASP A 58 2.48 -3.02 20.37
CA ASP A 58 1.25 -3.75 20.63
C ASP A 58 0.01 -3.00 20.09
N MET A 59 -1.14 -3.63 20.16
CA MET A 59 -2.40 -3.03 19.67
C MET A 59 -2.76 -1.78 20.49
N SER A 60 -2.50 -1.80 21.80
CA SER A 60 -2.76 -0.66 22.68
C SER A 60 -1.88 0.54 22.33
N ALA A 61 -0.57 0.34 22.10
CA ALA A 61 0.33 1.41 21.68
C ALA A 61 -0.08 2.00 20.32
N ARG A 62 -0.38 1.16 19.34
CA ARG A 62 -0.84 1.62 18.00
C ARG A 62 -2.10 2.47 18.08
N ARG A 63 -3.06 2.07 18.92
CA ARG A 63 -4.33 2.77 19.15
C ARG A 63 -4.12 4.05 19.96
N ASN A 64 -3.46 3.97 21.10
CA ASN A 64 -3.29 5.10 22.04
C ASN A 64 -2.41 6.21 21.45
N LEU A 65 -1.44 5.89 20.60
CA LEU A 65 -0.62 6.84 19.86
C LEU A 65 -1.26 7.29 18.54
N GLU A 66 -2.45 6.79 18.21
CA GLU A 66 -3.19 7.14 16.99
C GLU A 66 -2.31 7.06 15.72
N LEU A 67 -1.57 5.96 15.58
CA LEU A 67 -0.56 5.85 14.52
C LEU A 67 -1.17 5.88 13.11
N THR A 68 -2.24 5.14 12.90
CA THR A 68 -2.85 4.98 11.55
C THR A 68 -4.29 5.46 11.47
N LYS A 69 -4.97 5.57 12.62
CA LYS A 69 -6.37 6.00 12.72
C LYS A 69 -6.57 6.80 14.00
N SER A 70 -7.44 7.80 13.95
CA SER A 70 -7.88 8.55 15.12
C SER A 70 -8.76 7.70 16.03
N MET A 71 -8.61 7.84 17.34
CA MET A 71 -9.48 7.18 18.33
C MET A 71 -10.92 7.73 18.31
N MET A 72 -11.08 9.01 17.97
CA MET A 72 -12.40 9.65 17.98
C MET A 72 -13.24 9.30 16.75
N THR A 73 -12.65 9.32 15.56
CA THR A 73 -13.40 9.18 14.30
C THR A 73 -13.19 7.83 13.62
N GLY A 74 -12.14 7.09 14.00
CA GLY A 74 -11.72 5.87 13.32
C GLY A 74 -11.08 6.10 11.95
N ASP A 75 -10.98 7.34 11.50
CA ASP A 75 -10.44 7.72 10.20
C ASP A 75 -8.92 7.90 10.23
N LYS A 76 -8.31 7.96 9.04
CA LYS A 76 -6.89 8.31 8.89
C LYS A 76 -6.60 9.75 9.32
N ARG A 77 -7.53 10.68 9.12
CA ARG A 77 -7.38 12.09 9.52
C ARG A 77 -7.12 12.18 11.02
N HIS A 78 -6.25 13.10 11.44
CA HIS A 78 -5.80 13.28 12.83
C HIS A 78 -4.92 12.15 13.39
N SER A 79 -4.42 11.24 12.54
CA SER A 79 -3.42 10.24 12.94
C SER A 79 -2.00 10.68 12.56
N LEU A 80 -0.97 10.01 13.12
CA LEU A 80 0.41 10.26 12.70
C LEU A 80 0.62 9.98 11.21
N LEU A 81 0.02 8.89 10.69
CA LEU A 81 0.06 8.56 9.27
C LEU A 81 -0.53 9.68 8.39
N TRP A 82 -1.55 10.40 8.85
CA TRP A 82 -2.10 11.53 8.11
C TRP A 82 -1.10 12.68 7.96
N VAL A 83 -0.29 12.93 8.99
CA VAL A 83 0.75 13.96 8.94
C VAL A 83 1.86 13.60 7.96
N ILE A 84 2.40 12.38 8.07
CA ILE A 84 3.60 11.97 7.35
C ILE A 84 3.35 11.46 5.93
N ASP A 85 2.13 11.05 5.57
CA ASP A 85 1.83 10.49 4.26
C ASP A 85 1.50 11.57 3.24
N LYS A 86 2.53 12.02 2.54
CA LYS A 86 2.47 12.89 1.35
C LYS A 86 2.87 12.13 0.08
N THR A 87 2.81 10.81 0.12
CA THR A 87 3.15 9.93 -1.01
C THR A 87 2.25 10.16 -2.23
N LYS A 88 2.77 9.91 -3.41
CA LYS A 88 2.09 10.09 -4.70
C LYS A 88 1.54 8.79 -5.29
N THR A 89 2.06 7.63 -4.84
CA THR A 89 1.71 6.32 -5.38
C THR A 89 0.95 5.47 -4.36
N ALA A 90 0.15 4.52 -4.84
CA ALA A 90 -0.55 3.57 -3.97
C ALA A 90 0.44 2.62 -3.24
N ALA A 91 1.53 2.23 -3.90
CA ALA A 91 2.59 1.42 -3.29
C ALA A 91 3.32 2.19 -2.19
N GLY A 92 3.63 3.49 -2.40
CA GLY A 92 4.21 4.36 -1.38
C GLY A 92 3.31 4.51 -0.15
N LYS A 93 1.99 4.66 -0.35
CA LYS A 93 1.01 4.71 0.77
C LYS A 93 1.02 3.44 1.62
N ARG A 94 1.14 2.27 1.00
CA ARG A 94 1.26 1.01 1.74
C ARG A 94 2.60 0.91 2.47
N MET A 95 3.67 1.32 1.81
CA MET A 95 5.02 1.23 2.36
C MET A 95 5.23 2.18 3.54
N ILE A 96 4.80 3.43 3.48
CA ILE A 96 4.92 4.38 4.61
C ILE A 96 4.14 3.90 5.83
N ARG A 97 2.96 3.33 5.63
CA ARG A 97 2.19 2.68 6.68
C ARG A 97 2.95 1.50 7.28
N SER A 98 3.52 0.63 6.45
CA SER A 98 4.32 -0.50 6.91
C SER A 98 5.56 -0.05 7.69
N TRP A 99 6.23 1.03 7.27
CA TRP A 99 7.36 1.58 8.02
C TRP A 99 6.94 2.12 9.38
N LEU A 100 5.79 2.77 9.46
CA LEU A 100 5.24 3.29 10.70
C LEU A 100 4.85 2.17 11.67
N GLU A 101 4.27 1.08 11.17
CA GLU A 101 3.86 -0.08 11.98
C GLU A 101 5.05 -0.98 12.38
N ARG A 102 6.22 -0.83 11.73
CA ARG A 102 7.43 -1.63 11.91
C ARG A 102 8.69 -0.75 11.95
N PRO A 103 8.87 0.08 13.01
CA PRO A 103 10.06 0.90 13.15
C PRO A 103 11.32 0.03 13.30
N LEU A 104 12.43 0.52 12.80
CA LEU A 104 13.68 -0.23 12.74
C LEU A 104 14.41 -0.24 14.09
N MET A 105 15.12 -1.35 14.38
CA MET A 105 16.04 -1.48 15.50
C MET A 105 17.50 -1.25 15.10
N SER A 106 17.83 -1.30 13.82
CA SER A 106 19.20 -1.15 13.33
C SER A 106 19.56 0.30 13.07
N ILE A 107 20.49 0.84 13.85
CA ILE A 107 21.03 2.20 13.67
C ILE A 107 21.51 2.41 12.23
N ALA A 108 22.25 1.47 11.67
CA ALA A 108 22.77 1.58 10.31
C ALA A 108 21.66 1.73 9.26
N LYS A 109 20.53 0.98 9.41
CA LYS A 109 19.39 1.09 8.50
C LYS A 109 18.62 2.40 8.69
N ILE A 110 18.47 2.85 9.92
CA ILE A 110 17.83 4.13 10.26
C ILE A 110 18.65 5.28 9.64
N THR A 111 19.95 5.31 9.90
CA THR A 111 20.85 6.35 9.36
C THR A 111 20.87 6.38 7.83
N LYS A 112 20.81 5.21 7.16
CA LYS A 112 20.66 5.16 5.70
C LYS A 112 19.40 5.85 5.20
N ARG A 113 18.27 5.69 5.90
CA ARG A 113 17.03 6.40 5.57
C ARG A 113 17.14 7.89 5.84
N GLN A 114 17.67 8.28 7.01
CA GLN A 114 17.87 9.68 7.40
C GLN A 114 18.77 10.42 6.40
N ASN A 115 19.87 9.81 5.96
CA ASN A 115 20.77 10.42 4.97
C ASN A 115 20.05 10.63 3.62
N ALA A 116 19.20 9.70 3.20
CA ALA A 116 18.43 9.86 1.97
C ALA A 116 17.35 10.94 2.11
N VAL A 117 16.68 11.01 3.26
CA VAL A 117 15.73 12.10 3.56
C VAL A 117 16.45 13.44 3.60
N GLY A 118 17.64 13.51 4.24
CA GLY A 118 18.45 14.72 4.33
C GLY A 118 18.86 15.23 2.95
N GLU A 119 19.37 14.37 2.08
CA GLU A 119 19.74 14.74 0.71
C GLU A 119 18.56 15.35 -0.08
N LEU A 120 17.35 14.79 0.10
CA LEU A 120 16.14 15.34 -0.51
C LEU A 120 15.63 16.62 0.18
N CYS A 121 15.93 16.83 1.47
CA CYS A 121 15.64 18.09 2.15
C CYS A 121 16.55 19.21 1.64
N ASP A 122 17.83 18.92 1.46
CA ASP A 122 18.86 19.88 1.01
C ASP A 122 18.71 20.25 -0.47
N ASN A 123 18.03 19.41 -1.27
CA ASN A 123 17.79 19.65 -2.68
C ASN A 123 16.28 19.72 -3.01
N PRO A 124 15.66 20.90 -2.84
CA PRO A 124 14.21 21.06 -3.06
C PRO A 124 13.80 20.83 -4.52
N ILE A 125 14.67 21.18 -5.49
CA ILE A 125 14.37 20.96 -6.92
C ILE A 125 14.26 19.46 -7.20
N LEU A 126 15.27 18.69 -6.79
CA LEU A 126 15.27 17.24 -6.97
C LEU A 126 14.06 16.57 -6.29
N ARG A 127 13.73 16.99 -5.07
CA ARG A 127 12.56 16.50 -4.34
C ARG A 127 11.28 16.72 -5.12
N ASP A 128 11.03 17.94 -5.59
CA ASP A 128 9.82 18.28 -6.33
C ASP A 128 9.73 17.54 -7.67
N GLU A 129 10.84 17.46 -8.40
CA GLU A 129 10.92 16.71 -9.65
C GLU A 129 10.63 15.22 -9.48
N ILE A 130 11.17 14.58 -8.42
CA ILE A 130 10.87 13.19 -8.08
C ILE A 130 9.36 13.05 -7.78
N ARG A 131 8.80 13.92 -6.96
CA ARG A 131 7.37 13.89 -6.60
C ARG A 131 6.46 14.07 -7.81
N GLN A 132 6.82 14.94 -8.74
CA GLN A 132 6.11 15.12 -10.01
C GLN A 132 6.21 13.86 -10.90
N ALA A 133 7.41 13.30 -11.05
CA ALA A 133 7.63 12.11 -11.86
C ALA A 133 6.90 10.87 -11.32
N LEU A 134 6.74 10.75 -9.99
CA LEU A 134 5.97 9.68 -9.35
C LEU A 134 4.45 9.87 -9.51
N THR A 135 3.99 11.07 -9.86
CA THR A 135 2.55 11.31 -10.05
C THR A 135 2.03 10.53 -11.25
N GLY A 136 0.94 9.78 -11.04
CA GLY A 136 0.34 8.92 -12.07
C GLY A 136 1.14 7.65 -12.38
N VAL A 137 2.07 7.24 -11.51
CA VAL A 137 2.64 5.89 -11.51
C VAL A 137 1.57 4.93 -10.99
N SER A 138 1.25 3.93 -11.80
CA SER A 138 0.22 2.93 -11.46
C SER A 138 0.72 1.96 -10.39
N ASP A 139 -0.21 1.26 -9.76
CA ASP A 139 0.10 0.25 -8.74
C ASP A 139 0.62 -1.03 -9.41
N ILE A 140 1.93 -1.09 -9.64
CA ILE A 140 2.59 -2.22 -10.30
C ILE A 140 2.31 -3.53 -9.57
N GLU A 141 2.35 -3.57 -8.23
CA GLU A 141 2.13 -4.80 -7.45
C GLU A 141 0.72 -5.35 -7.67
N ARG A 142 -0.29 -4.47 -7.69
CA ARG A 142 -1.68 -4.87 -7.98
C ARG A 142 -1.85 -5.34 -9.42
N LEU A 143 -1.22 -4.65 -10.37
CA LEU A 143 -1.23 -5.05 -11.78
C LEU A 143 -0.57 -6.41 -11.96
N LEU A 144 0.58 -6.65 -11.33
CA LEU A 144 1.28 -7.94 -11.34
C LEU A 144 0.41 -9.07 -10.81
N THR A 145 -0.24 -8.87 -9.67
CA THR A 145 -1.17 -9.86 -9.12
C THR A 145 -2.23 -10.24 -10.16
N ARG A 146 -2.82 -9.26 -10.86
CA ARG A 146 -3.83 -9.53 -11.88
C ARG A 146 -3.26 -10.19 -13.14
N ILE A 147 -2.00 -9.89 -13.50
CA ILE A 147 -1.30 -10.52 -14.62
C ILE A 147 -1.04 -12.00 -14.32
N VAL A 148 -0.47 -12.30 -13.15
CA VAL A 148 -0.17 -13.68 -12.69
C VAL A 148 -1.46 -14.52 -12.61
N TYR A 149 -2.55 -13.95 -12.11
CA TYR A 149 -3.86 -14.62 -12.09
C TYR A 149 -4.60 -14.59 -13.43
N SER A 150 -3.96 -14.14 -14.50
CA SER A 150 -4.54 -14.05 -15.86
C SER A 150 -5.86 -13.28 -15.94
N THR A 151 -6.09 -12.33 -15.03
CA THR A 151 -7.30 -11.48 -14.97
C THR A 151 -7.09 -10.06 -15.48
N ALA A 152 -5.84 -9.65 -15.75
CA ALA A 152 -5.53 -8.32 -16.27
C ALA A 152 -6.07 -8.16 -17.71
N ASN A 153 -6.73 -7.05 -18.00
CA ASN A 153 -7.18 -6.71 -19.34
C ASN A 153 -6.14 -5.89 -20.11
N ALA A 154 -6.41 -5.61 -21.39
CA ALA A 154 -5.49 -4.87 -22.25
C ALA A 154 -5.26 -3.42 -21.75
N LYS A 155 -6.28 -2.75 -21.17
CA LYS A 155 -6.12 -1.41 -20.57
C LYS A 155 -5.17 -1.41 -19.38
N GLU A 156 -5.19 -2.46 -18.58
CA GLU A 156 -4.29 -2.60 -17.42
C GLU A 156 -2.84 -2.84 -17.87
N LEU A 157 -2.63 -3.57 -18.97
CA LEU A 157 -1.30 -3.70 -19.56
C LEU A 157 -0.80 -2.35 -20.13
N LYS A 158 -1.66 -1.57 -20.79
CA LYS A 158 -1.30 -0.20 -21.22
C LYS A 158 -1.01 0.73 -20.03
N SER A 159 -1.72 0.58 -18.90
CA SER A 159 -1.41 1.30 -17.68
C SER A 159 -0.04 0.92 -17.10
N LEU A 160 0.35 -0.36 -17.19
CA LEU A 160 1.71 -0.80 -16.86
C LEU A 160 2.72 -0.16 -17.83
N GLN A 161 2.53 -0.22 -19.14
CA GLN A 161 3.39 0.43 -20.14
C GLN A 161 3.61 1.91 -19.81
N SER A 162 2.53 2.67 -19.60
CA SER A 162 2.60 4.10 -19.26
C SER A 162 3.41 4.37 -17.98
N THR A 163 3.40 3.43 -17.03
CA THR A 163 4.25 3.50 -15.84
C THR A 163 5.72 3.24 -16.20
N LEU A 164 5.99 2.21 -17.03
CA LEU A 164 7.35 1.88 -17.48
C LEU A 164 7.99 3.02 -18.30
N GLU A 165 7.21 3.77 -19.06
CA GLU A 165 7.67 4.95 -19.82
C GLU A 165 8.21 6.07 -18.94
N LYS A 166 7.79 6.15 -17.66
CA LYS A 166 8.30 7.14 -16.70
C LYS A 166 9.61 6.74 -16.05
N LEU A 167 9.96 5.45 -16.05
CA LEU A 167 11.15 4.93 -15.35
C LEU A 167 12.46 5.58 -15.78
N PRO A 168 12.74 5.80 -17.08
CA PRO A 168 13.98 6.46 -17.50
C PRO A 168 14.13 7.85 -16.89
N SER A 169 13.05 8.65 -16.88
CA SER A 169 13.06 10.00 -16.28
C SER A 169 13.28 9.95 -14.77
N ILE A 170 12.60 9.02 -14.06
CA ILE A 170 12.76 8.86 -12.61
C ILE A 170 14.20 8.43 -12.28
N LYS A 171 14.72 7.45 -13.02
CA LYS A 171 16.08 6.92 -12.82
C LYS A 171 17.15 7.98 -13.09
N ALA A 172 17.01 8.76 -14.15
CA ALA A 172 17.96 9.82 -14.49
C ALA A 172 18.10 10.87 -13.37
N LYS A 173 17.01 11.21 -12.66
CA LYS A 173 17.04 12.15 -11.54
C LYS A 173 17.84 11.65 -10.33
N LEU A 174 18.03 10.34 -10.20
CA LEU A 174 18.79 9.72 -9.12
C LEU A 174 20.27 9.48 -9.47
N ALA A 175 20.70 9.76 -10.70
CA ALA A 175 22.06 9.44 -11.19
C ALA A 175 23.17 10.06 -10.32
N ASP A 176 22.97 11.32 -9.89
CA ASP A 176 23.92 12.09 -9.12
C ASP A 176 23.71 12.01 -7.59
N SER A 177 22.81 11.13 -7.13
CA SER A 177 22.53 10.97 -5.70
C SER A 177 23.78 10.54 -4.94
N SER A 178 23.99 11.11 -3.76
CA SER A 178 25.15 10.83 -2.89
C SER A 178 24.87 9.74 -1.87
N SER A 179 23.64 9.71 -1.31
CA SER A 179 23.25 8.78 -0.26
C SER A 179 23.17 7.33 -0.74
N TYR A 180 23.61 6.42 0.14
CA TYR A 180 23.63 4.99 -0.16
C TYR A 180 22.25 4.46 -0.58
N LEU A 181 21.18 4.90 0.10
CA LEU A 181 19.84 4.35 -0.15
C LEU A 181 19.27 4.84 -1.48
N LEU A 182 19.50 6.11 -1.87
CA LEU A 182 19.08 6.60 -3.19
C LEU A 182 19.87 5.94 -4.32
N LYS A 183 21.19 5.69 -4.12
CA LYS A 183 21.99 4.87 -5.05
C LYS A 183 21.47 3.45 -5.18
N ALA A 184 21.06 2.83 -4.07
CA ALA A 184 20.46 1.50 -4.11
C ALA A 184 19.13 1.52 -4.88
N VAL A 185 18.28 2.52 -4.66
CA VAL A 185 17.03 2.71 -5.42
C VAL A 185 17.34 2.90 -6.91
N TYR A 186 18.33 3.72 -7.27
CA TYR A 186 18.78 3.89 -8.66
C TYR A 186 19.15 2.55 -9.32
N ASN A 187 19.93 1.72 -8.62
CA ASN A 187 20.36 0.42 -9.12
C ASN A 187 19.22 -0.61 -9.21
N ASP A 188 18.25 -0.51 -8.31
CA ASP A 188 17.11 -1.43 -8.24
C ASP A 188 16.00 -1.10 -9.23
N ILE A 189 15.96 0.11 -9.80
CA ILE A 189 15.06 0.49 -10.88
C ILE A 189 15.58 -0.13 -12.19
N ASP A 190 14.93 -1.18 -12.65
CA ASP A 190 15.09 -1.74 -13.98
C ASP A 190 14.13 -1.01 -14.95
N LEU A 191 14.62 -0.61 -16.12
CA LEU A 191 13.82 0.13 -17.11
C LEU A 191 12.77 -0.75 -17.79
N LEU A 192 12.94 -2.08 -17.78
CA LEU A 192 11.99 -3.05 -18.31
C LEU A 192 11.57 -2.73 -19.75
N GLU A 193 12.55 -2.35 -20.59
CA GLU A 193 12.33 -1.92 -21.97
C GLU A 193 11.77 -3.04 -22.85
N ASP A 194 12.16 -4.28 -22.56
CA ASP A 194 11.64 -5.50 -23.18
C ASP A 194 10.12 -5.63 -22.97
N ILE A 195 9.66 -5.49 -21.73
CA ILE A 195 8.23 -5.55 -21.37
C ILE A 195 7.47 -4.35 -21.96
N ARG A 196 8.04 -3.15 -21.84
CA ARG A 196 7.46 -1.93 -22.42
C ARG A 196 7.25 -2.10 -23.92
N SER A 197 8.29 -2.55 -24.63
CA SER A 197 8.26 -2.72 -26.09
C SER A 197 7.29 -3.83 -26.51
N LEU A 198 7.21 -4.93 -25.75
CA LEU A 198 6.25 -6.00 -25.99
C LEU A 198 4.82 -5.47 -25.91
N ILE A 199 4.47 -4.74 -24.84
CA ILE A 199 3.12 -4.19 -24.68
C ILE A 199 2.82 -3.15 -25.76
N ASP A 200 3.80 -2.30 -26.08
CA ASP A 200 3.64 -1.26 -27.09
C ASP A 200 3.43 -1.82 -28.50
N SER A 201 4.18 -2.84 -28.89
CA SER A 201 4.02 -3.49 -30.20
C SER A 201 2.75 -4.32 -30.31
N ALA A 202 2.28 -4.90 -29.20
CA ALA A 202 1.19 -5.87 -29.22
C ALA A 202 -0.20 -5.23 -29.04
N ILE A 203 -0.34 -4.20 -28.21
CA ILE A 203 -1.64 -3.68 -27.76
C ILE A 203 -1.89 -2.31 -28.37
N VAL A 204 -3.09 -2.08 -28.90
CA VAL A 204 -3.52 -0.77 -29.42
C VAL A 204 -3.49 0.29 -28.32
N ASP A 205 -3.38 1.57 -28.69
CA ASP A 205 -3.24 2.66 -27.72
C ASP A 205 -4.48 2.86 -26.87
N GLU A 206 -5.66 2.66 -27.44
CA GLU A 206 -6.95 2.71 -26.75
C GLU A 206 -7.67 1.36 -26.85
N PRO A 207 -7.25 0.36 -26.05
CA PRO A 207 -7.86 -0.96 -26.14
C PRO A 207 -9.30 -0.95 -25.56
N PRO A 208 -10.19 -1.83 -26.07
CA PRO A 208 -11.53 -1.97 -25.56
C PRO A 208 -11.52 -2.40 -24.09
N PHE A 209 -12.63 -2.14 -23.39
CA PHE A 209 -12.74 -2.50 -21.98
C PHE A 209 -12.85 -4.00 -21.77
N THR A 210 -13.57 -4.69 -22.64
CA THR A 210 -13.80 -6.14 -22.56
C THR A 210 -13.14 -6.88 -23.71
N VAL A 211 -12.61 -8.05 -23.44
CA VAL A 211 -12.02 -8.94 -24.44
C VAL A 211 -13.04 -9.34 -25.54
N ARG A 212 -14.34 -9.38 -25.18
CA ARG A 212 -15.43 -9.78 -26.10
C ARG A 212 -15.68 -8.78 -27.22
N GLU A 213 -15.22 -7.55 -27.08
CA GLU A 213 -15.36 -6.53 -28.11
C GLU A 213 -14.41 -6.77 -29.28
N GLY A 214 -13.24 -7.38 -29.01
CA GLY A 214 -12.16 -7.55 -29.99
C GLY A 214 -11.45 -6.23 -30.28
N GLY A 215 -10.44 -6.25 -31.15
CA GLY A 215 -9.70 -5.05 -31.56
C GLY A 215 -8.66 -4.58 -30.55
N MET A 216 -8.13 -5.48 -29.72
CA MET A 216 -7.14 -5.13 -28.71
C MET A 216 -5.69 -5.29 -29.18
N ILE A 217 -5.43 -6.08 -30.20
CA ILE A 217 -4.09 -6.34 -30.73
C ILE A 217 -3.79 -5.40 -31.90
N LYS A 218 -2.60 -4.79 -31.90
CA LYS A 218 -2.13 -3.91 -33.01
C LYS A 218 -2.02 -4.68 -34.30
N GLU A 219 -2.26 -3.97 -35.40
CA GLU A 219 -1.98 -4.47 -36.77
C GLU A 219 -0.45 -4.64 -36.93
N GLY A 220 -0.06 -5.71 -37.62
CA GLY A 220 1.35 -6.08 -37.80
C GLY A 220 1.96 -6.91 -36.68
N PHE A 221 1.22 -7.17 -35.57
CA PHE A 221 1.74 -7.99 -34.46
C PHE A 221 1.58 -9.50 -34.72
N ASP A 222 0.46 -9.92 -35.29
CA ASP A 222 0.18 -11.32 -35.61
C ASP A 222 -0.52 -11.46 -36.99
N LYS A 223 0.09 -12.26 -37.87
CA LYS A 223 -0.38 -12.41 -39.27
C LYS A 223 -1.79 -12.99 -39.37
N ASP A 224 -2.10 -13.99 -38.52
CA ASP A 224 -3.41 -14.66 -38.56
C ASP A 224 -4.53 -13.70 -38.14
N ILE A 225 -4.26 -12.82 -37.17
CA ILE A 225 -5.18 -11.78 -36.73
C ILE A 225 -5.37 -10.72 -37.83
N ASP A 226 -4.27 -10.32 -38.48
CA ASP A 226 -4.32 -9.33 -39.55
C ASP A 226 -5.11 -9.85 -40.78
N GLU A 227 -4.91 -11.13 -41.16
CA GLU A 227 -5.70 -11.77 -42.21
C GLU A 227 -7.20 -11.78 -41.88
N LEU A 228 -7.55 -12.11 -40.62
CA LEU A 228 -8.96 -12.09 -40.21
C LEU A 228 -9.54 -10.67 -40.19
N LYS A 229 -8.77 -9.67 -39.76
CA LYS A 229 -9.16 -8.25 -39.84
C LYS A 229 -9.36 -7.79 -41.29
N SER A 230 -8.49 -8.22 -42.21
CA SER A 230 -8.66 -7.94 -43.66
C SER A 230 -9.97 -8.52 -44.17
N ILE A 231 -10.25 -9.80 -43.89
CA ILE A 231 -11.52 -10.44 -44.30
C ILE A 231 -12.73 -9.67 -43.75
N MET A 232 -12.66 -9.17 -42.52
CA MET A 232 -13.74 -8.39 -41.91
C MET A 232 -13.91 -7.02 -42.60
N ASN A 233 -12.83 -6.37 -42.95
CA ASN A 233 -12.82 -5.07 -43.66
C ASN A 233 -13.25 -5.21 -45.12
N ASP A 234 -12.71 -6.22 -45.82
CA ASP A 234 -13.10 -6.55 -47.19
C ASP A 234 -14.57 -6.96 -47.23
N GLY A 235 -15.06 -7.66 -46.20
CA GLY A 235 -16.48 -7.99 -46.06
C GLY A 235 -17.39 -6.75 -46.05
N ALA A 236 -16.97 -5.66 -45.41
CA ALA A 236 -17.73 -4.40 -45.46
C ALA A 236 -17.74 -3.76 -46.87
N GLY A 237 -16.62 -3.86 -47.58
CA GLY A 237 -16.52 -3.43 -49.00
C GLY A 237 -17.38 -4.29 -49.93
N ILE A 238 -17.38 -5.62 -49.72
CA ILE A 238 -18.20 -6.55 -50.48
C ILE A 238 -19.70 -6.29 -50.25
N ILE A 239 -20.10 -5.99 -49.00
CA ILE A 239 -21.49 -5.62 -48.69
C ILE A 239 -21.92 -4.36 -49.45
N ALA A 240 -21.05 -3.34 -49.51
CA ALA A 240 -21.32 -2.14 -50.31
C ALA A 240 -21.39 -2.45 -51.81
N SER A 241 -20.57 -3.37 -52.32
CA SER A 241 -20.63 -3.84 -53.71
C SER A 241 -21.93 -4.58 -53.98
N ILE A 242 -22.34 -5.49 -53.12
CA ILE A 242 -23.63 -6.20 -53.20
C ILE A 242 -24.80 -5.19 -53.19
N GLU A 243 -24.75 -4.18 -52.32
CA GLU A 243 -25.78 -3.13 -52.30
C GLU A 243 -25.91 -2.42 -53.65
N ASN A 244 -24.80 -2.07 -54.26
CA ASN A 244 -24.80 -1.41 -55.58
C ASN A 244 -25.24 -2.35 -56.68
N GLU A 245 -24.74 -3.58 -56.70
CA GLU A 245 -25.13 -4.59 -57.69
C GLU A 245 -26.63 -4.92 -57.59
N GLN A 246 -27.16 -5.09 -56.39
CA GLN A 246 -28.58 -5.35 -56.18
C GLN A 246 -29.44 -4.12 -56.53
N ARG A 247 -28.94 -2.89 -56.41
CA ARG A 247 -29.61 -1.69 -56.90
C ARG A 247 -29.71 -1.67 -58.43
N GLU A 248 -28.63 -2.04 -59.13
CA GLU A 248 -28.59 -2.11 -60.55
C GLU A 248 -29.49 -3.22 -61.12
N LEU A 249 -29.40 -4.42 -60.49
CA LEU A 249 -30.22 -5.57 -60.89
C LEU A 249 -31.73 -5.36 -60.73
N THR A 250 -32.12 -4.74 -59.61
CA THR A 250 -33.54 -4.55 -59.27
C THR A 250 -34.13 -3.24 -59.77
N GLY A 251 -33.27 -2.27 -60.12
CA GLY A 251 -33.70 -0.93 -60.46
C GLY A 251 -34.29 -0.14 -59.28
N ILE A 252 -34.04 -0.55 -58.02
CA ILE A 252 -34.57 0.09 -56.85
C ILE A 252 -33.55 1.10 -56.28
N PRO A 253 -33.73 2.41 -56.49
CA PRO A 253 -32.71 3.41 -56.15
C PRO A 253 -32.45 3.55 -54.65
N LYS A 254 -33.43 3.21 -53.79
CA LYS A 254 -33.39 3.34 -52.35
C LYS A 254 -33.16 2.01 -51.61
N LEU A 255 -32.71 0.97 -52.33
CA LEU A 255 -32.32 -0.29 -51.72
C LEU A 255 -31.10 -0.04 -50.80
N LYS A 256 -31.14 -0.57 -49.59
CA LYS A 256 -30.04 -0.50 -48.64
C LYS A 256 -29.78 -1.88 -48.04
N VAL A 257 -28.51 -2.21 -47.80
CA VAL A 257 -28.13 -3.36 -46.98
C VAL A 257 -27.90 -2.88 -45.57
N GLY A 258 -28.59 -3.49 -44.61
CA GLY A 258 -28.48 -3.20 -43.16
C GLY A 258 -28.15 -4.46 -42.37
N TYR A 259 -27.78 -4.27 -41.11
CA TYR A 259 -27.51 -5.35 -40.17
C TYR A 259 -28.44 -5.27 -38.95
N ASN A 260 -28.97 -6.40 -38.51
CA ASN A 260 -29.77 -6.52 -37.31
C ASN A 260 -29.27 -7.73 -36.50
N LYS A 261 -29.10 -7.55 -35.20
CA LYS A 261 -28.61 -8.62 -34.29
C LYS A 261 -29.46 -9.91 -34.30
N VAL A 262 -30.74 -9.81 -34.66
CA VAL A 262 -31.68 -10.95 -34.64
C VAL A 262 -31.70 -11.68 -35.97
N PHE A 263 -31.61 -10.93 -37.10
CA PHE A 263 -31.82 -11.48 -38.46
C PHE A 263 -30.55 -11.47 -39.32
N GLY A 264 -29.46 -10.88 -38.82
CA GLY A 264 -28.22 -10.70 -39.56
C GLY A 264 -28.28 -9.58 -40.58
N TYR A 265 -27.55 -9.73 -41.69
CA TYR A 265 -27.61 -8.79 -42.82
C TYR A 265 -28.91 -8.97 -43.59
N TYR A 266 -29.52 -7.84 -43.98
CA TYR A 266 -30.76 -7.79 -44.73
C TYR A 266 -30.73 -6.67 -45.78
N ILE A 267 -31.51 -6.87 -46.85
CA ILE A 267 -31.79 -5.87 -47.84
C ILE A 267 -33.10 -5.18 -47.44
N GLU A 268 -33.09 -3.88 -47.31
CA GLU A 268 -34.26 -3.07 -46.99
C GLU A 268 -34.78 -2.40 -48.24
N VAL A 269 -36.05 -2.67 -48.58
CA VAL A 269 -36.78 -2.11 -49.71
C VAL A 269 -37.98 -1.35 -49.20
N THR A 270 -38.15 -0.10 -49.61
CA THR A 270 -39.33 0.72 -49.26
C THR A 270 -40.58 0.17 -49.94
N ASN A 271 -41.75 0.26 -49.30
CA ASN A 271 -43.00 -0.29 -49.78
C ASN A 271 -43.39 0.20 -51.19
N SER A 272 -42.88 1.36 -51.63
CA SER A 272 -43.10 1.91 -52.97
C SER A 272 -42.46 1.10 -54.09
N TYR A 273 -41.52 0.22 -53.79
CA TYR A 273 -40.76 -0.57 -54.78
C TYR A 273 -40.88 -2.09 -54.53
N LYS A 274 -41.85 -2.52 -53.73
CA LYS A 274 -42.02 -3.95 -53.36
C LYS A 274 -42.31 -4.84 -54.58
N ASP A 275 -42.96 -4.30 -55.60
CA ASP A 275 -43.34 -5.05 -56.79
C ASP A 275 -42.15 -5.27 -57.78
N LEU A 276 -41.00 -4.60 -57.52
CA LEU A 276 -39.74 -4.78 -58.25
C LEU A 276 -38.80 -5.79 -57.54
N VAL A 277 -39.20 -6.36 -56.42
CA VAL A 277 -38.37 -7.31 -55.68
C VAL A 277 -38.36 -8.65 -56.40
N PRO A 278 -37.17 -9.23 -56.70
CA PRO A 278 -37.06 -10.54 -57.35
C PRO A 278 -37.62 -11.67 -56.48
N GLU A 279 -38.15 -12.71 -57.09
CA GLU A 279 -38.65 -13.92 -56.40
C GLU A 279 -37.56 -14.65 -55.59
N THR A 280 -36.29 -14.43 -55.91
CA THR A 280 -35.14 -14.98 -55.19
C THR A 280 -34.92 -14.39 -53.83
N TYR A 281 -35.58 -13.26 -53.53
CA TYR A 281 -35.47 -12.61 -52.23
C TYR A 281 -36.42 -13.27 -51.22
N ILE A 282 -35.87 -13.71 -50.11
CA ILE A 282 -36.64 -14.32 -49.00
C ILE A 282 -37.04 -13.21 -48.02
N ARG A 283 -38.36 -12.93 -47.93
CA ARG A 283 -38.88 -11.94 -47.00
C ARG A 283 -38.74 -12.42 -45.54
N LYS A 284 -38.14 -11.58 -44.68
CA LYS A 284 -37.94 -11.86 -43.24
C LYS A 284 -38.78 -10.99 -42.32
N GLN A 285 -38.98 -9.73 -42.68
CA GLN A 285 -39.72 -8.80 -41.84
C GLN A 285 -40.45 -7.77 -42.66
N THR A 286 -41.70 -7.48 -42.29
CA THR A 286 -42.49 -6.38 -42.83
C THR A 286 -42.59 -5.28 -41.76
N LEU A 287 -42.20 -4.05 -42.13
CA LEU A 287 -42.30 -2.85 -41.31
C LEU A 287 -43.31 -1.89 -41.94
N THR A 288 -43.70 -0.84 -41.22
CA THR A 288 -44.71 0.11 -41.67
C THR A 288 -44.36 0.78 -43.03
N ASN A 289 -43.07 1.07 -43.29
CA ASN A 289 -42.60 1.82 -44.43
C ASN A 289 -41.68 1.03 -45.36
N CYS A 290 -41.25 -0.18 -45.01
CA CYS A 290 -40.32 -1.00 -45.78
C CYS A 290 -40.48 -2.49 -45.46
N GLU A 291 -39.97 -3.33 -46.34
CA GLU A 291 -39.82 -4.76 -46.15
C GLU A 291 -38.34 -5.14 -46.15
N ARG A 292 -37.99 -6.17 -45.37
CA ARG A 292 -36.64 -6.67 -45.21
C ARG A 292 -36.52 -8.07 -45.81
N TYR A 293 -35.54 -8.23 -46.65
CA TYR A 293 -35.26 -9.45 -47.39
C TYR A 293 -33.86 -9.95 -47.15
N ILE A 294 -33.62 -11.24 -47.40
CA ILE A 294 -32.28 -11.84 -47.44
C ILE A 294 -32.11 -12.58 -48.78
N THR A 295 -30.86 -12.61 -49.26
CA THR A 295 -30.43 -13.46 -50.34
C THR A 295 -29.47 -14.54 -49.83
N GLN A 296 -29.31 -15.64 -50.59
CA GLN A 296 -28.38 -16.72 -50.21
C GLN A 296 -26.95 -16.21 -50.18
N GLU A 297 -26.57 -15.37 -51.14
CA GLU A 297 -25.26 -14.75 -51.24
C GLU A 297 -24.95 -13.90 -49.99
N LEU A 298 -25.88 -13.06 -49.56
CA LEU A 298 -25.73 -12.23 -48.35
C LEU A 298 -25.59 -13.08 -47.09
N LYS A 299 -26.29 -14.21 -47.02
CA LYS A 299 -26.21 -15.15 -45.92
C LYS A 299 -24.88 -15.91 -45.84
N ASP A 300 -24.32 -16.30 -47.01
CA ASP A 300 -23.02 -16.97 -47.11
C ASP A 300 -21.88 -16.01 -46.74
N LEU A 301 -21.98 -14.76 -47.16
CA LEU A 301 -21.05 -13.71 -46.77
C LEU A 301 -21.11 -13.40 -45.27
N GLU A 302 -22.32 -13.31 -44.70
CA GLU A 302 -22.56 -13.15 -43.29
C GLU A 302 -21.86 -14.25 -42.47
N GLY A 303 -22.03 -15.52 -42.89
CA GLY A 303 -21.39 -16.64 -42.22
C GLY A 303 -19.85 -16.53 -42.22
N LYS A 304 -19.25 -16.05 -43.30
CA LYS A 304 -17.80 -15.80 -43.39
C LYS A 304 -17.35 -14.66 -42.47
N ILE A 305 -18.07 -13.53 -42.45
CA ILE A 305 -17.71 -12.36 -41.66
C ILE A 305 -17.87 -12.66 -40.15
N ILE A 306 -19.00 -13.28 -39.74
CA ILE A 306 -19.23 -13.63 -38.35
C ILE A 306 -18.20 -14.65 -37.88
N GLY A 307 -17.94 -15.70 -38.66
CA GLY A 307 -16.93 -16.70 -38.38
C GLY A 307 -15.51 -16.11 -38.24
N ALA A 308 -15.15 -15.16 -39.12
CA ALA A 308 -13.87 -14.45 -39.04
C ALA A 308 -13.78 -13.60 -37.77
N LYS A 309 -14.87 -12.91 -37.39
CA LYS A 309 -14.92 -12.09 -36.16
C LYS A 309 -14.76 -12.93 -34.91
N GLU A 310 -15.48 -14.03 -34.78
CA GLU A 310 -15.38 -14.91 -33.61
C GLU A 310 -13.97 -15.52 -33.47
N ARG A 311 -13.38 -15.96 -34.57
CA ARG A 311 -12.00 -16.46 -34.61
C ARG A 311 -10.98 -15.38 -34.26
N CYS A 312 -11.15 -14.15 -34.77
CA CYS A 312 -10.29 -13.03 -34.49
C CYS A 312 -10.30 -12.72 -32.97
N ILE A 313 -11.47 -12.63 -32.35
CA ILE A 313 -11.59 -12.41 -30.88
C ILE A 313 -10.94 -13.53 -30.09
N ALA A 314 -11.11 -14.79 -30.51
CA ALA A 314 -10.50 -15.93 -29.83
C ALA A 314 -8.95 -15.91 -29.93
N LEU A 315 -8.39 -15.58 -31.11
CA LEU A 315 -6.94 -15.44 -31.30
C LEU A 315 -6.38 -14.24 -30.54
N GLU A 316 -7.05 -13.09 -30.56
CA GLU A 316 -6.64 -11.93 -29.76
C GLU A 316 -6.60 -12.25 -28.26
N TYR A 317 -7.56 -13.05 -27.75
CA TYR A 317 -7.54 -13.50 -26.38
C TYR A 317 -6.37 -14.45 -26.08
N GLN A 318 -6.09 -15.39 -26.96
CA GLN A 318 -4.92 -16.28 -26.83
C GLN A 318 -3.61 -15.47 -26.82
N MET A 319 -3.52 -14.45 -27.68
CA MET A 319 -2.35 -13.57 -27.73
C MET A 319 -2.22 -12.75 -26.43
N LEU A 320 -3.31 -12.22 -25.89
CA LEU A 320 -3.32 -11.54 -24.60
C LEU A 320 -2.84 -12.47 -23.47
N CYS A 321 -3.21 -13.77 -23.50
CA CYS A 321 -2.73 -14.75 -22.53
C CYS A 321 -1.21 -14.97 -22.64
N LYS A 322 -0.66 -15.09 -23.86
CA LYS A 322 0.79 -15.20 -24.10
C LYS A 322 1.56 -13.98 -23.62
N ILE A 323 1.03 -12.77 -23.86
CA ILE A 323 1.64 -11.52 -23.37
C ILE A 323 1.67 -11.50 -21.84
N ARG A 324 0.56 -11.88 -21.18
CA ARG A 324 0.52 -11.97 -19.71
C ARG A 324 1.53 -12.98 -19.17
N GLU A 325 1.66 -14.14 -19.80
CA GLU A 325 2.62 -15.18 -19.43
C GLU A 325 4.06 -14.66 -19.56
N SER A 326 4.40 -14.00 -20.67
CA SER A 326 5.71 -13.38 -20.86
C SER A 326 6.03 -12.35 -19.76
N ILE A 327 5.08 -11.51 -19.38
CA ILE A 327 5.25 -10.54 -18.29
C ILE A 327 5.32 -11.25 -16.93
N SER A 328 4.56 -12.32 -16.74
CA SER A 328 4.56 -13.13 -15.51
C SER A 328 5.92 -13.78 -15.24
N ASN A 329 6.66 -14.16 -16.28
CA ASN A 329 8.02 -14.70 -16.12
C ASN A 329 9.02 -13.67 -15.57
N GLU A 330 8.73 -12.37 -15.70
CA GLU A 330 9.57 -11.25 -15.25
C GLU A 330 9.09 -10.61 -13.94
N VAL A 331 8.23 -11.30 -13.18
CA VAL A 331 7.63 -10.80 -11.94
C VAL A 331 8.67 -10.29 -10.95
N LYS A 332 9.81 -10.98 -10.78
CA LYS A 332 10.86 -10.58 -9.82
C LYS A 332 11.47 -9.22 -10.16
N ARG A 333 11.74 -8.95 -11.44
CA ARG A 333 12.27 -7.64 -11.91
C ARG A 333 11.25 -6.52 -11.65
N LEU A 334 9.99 -6.77 -11.99
CA LEU A 334 8.89 -5.83 -11.78
C LEU A 334 8.64 -5.54 -10.29
N GLN A 335 8.66 -6.56 -9.44
CA GLN A 335 8.53 -6.40 -7.98
C GLN A 335 9.68 -5.60 -7.39
N LYS A 336 10.92 -5.85 -7.82
CA LYS A 336 12.10 -5.12 -7.37
C LYS A 336 11.98 -3.63 -7.72
N THR A 337 11.61 -3.31 -8.96
CA THR A 337 11.37 -1.95 -9.42
C THR A 337 10.20 -1.29 -8.67
N ALA A 338 9.09 -1.99 -8.46
CA ALA A 338 7.95 -1.47 -7.70
C ALA A 338 8.34 -1.12 -6.25
N ARG A 339 9.13 -1.97 -5.58
CA ARG A 339 9.64 -1.73 -4.23
C ARG A 339 10.59 -0.53 -4.19
N ALA A 340 11.44 -0.37 -5.21
CA ALA A 340 12.35 0.77 -5.34
C ALA A 340 11.58 2.09 -5.50
N LEU A 341 10.55 2.13 -6.36
CA LEU A 341 9.68 3.29 -6.55
C LEU A 341 8.90 3.64 -5.27
N ALA A 342 8.35 2.63 -4.58
CA ALA A 342 7.65 2.85 -3.32
C ALA A 342 8.59 3.41 -2.25
N THR A 343 9.84 2.91 -2.17
CA THR A 343 10.86 3.42 -1.25
C THR A 343 11.18 4.89 -1.55
N LEU A 344 11.37 5.23 -2.82
CA LEU A 344 11.62 6.59 -3.27
C LEU A 344 10.47 7.54 -2.89
N ASP A 345 9.24 7.10 -3.11
CA ASP A 345 8.03 7.87 -2.78
C ASP A 345 7.91 8.14 -1.27
N VAL A 346 8.23 7.15 -0.43
CA VAL A 346 8.26 7.33 1.03
C VAL A 346 9.34 8.31 1.45
N LEU A 347 10.57 8.19 0.92
CA LEU A 347 11.67 9.11 1.23
C LEU A 347 11.33 10.54 0.81
N ALA A 348 10.75 10.73 -0.37
CA ALA A 348 10.28 12.02 -0.86
C ALA A 348 9.10 12.57 -0.01
N SER A 349 8.22 11.71 0.50
CA SER A 349 7.15 12.10 1.41
C SER A 349 7.69 12.59 2.76
N LEU A 350 8.63 11.84 3.36
CA LEU A 350 9.23 12.21 4.64
C LEU A 350 10.05 13.50 4.54
N SER A 351 10.79 13.70 3.44
CA SER A 351 11.53 14.94 3.22
C SER A 351 10.63 16.16 3.01
N GLU A 352 9.51 15.98 2.30
CA GLU A 352 8.49 17.03 2.13
C GLU A 352 7.90 17.46 3.46
N VAL A 353 7.54 16.49 4.30
CA VAL A 353 7.01 16.76 5.65
C VAL A 353 8.06 17.45 6.52
N ALA A 354 9.32 17.00 6.44
CA ALA A 354 10.41 17.57 7.22
C ALA A 354 10.64 19.05 6.90
N VAL A 355 10.68 19.42 5.62
CA VAL A 355 10.88 20.80 5.19
C VAL A 355 9.69 21.68 5.54
N ASN A 356 8.46 21.22 5.24
CA ASN A 356 7.26 22.02 5.46
C ASN A 356 6.97 22.29 6.95
N ASN A 357 7.39 21.38 7.85
CA ASN A 357 7.14 21.50 9.29
C ASN A 357 8.39 21.80 10.12
N ASN A 358 9.50 22.15 9.48
CA ASN A 358 10.78 22.44 10.16
C ASN A 358 11.21 21.31 11.11
N TYR A 359 11.21 20.06 10.62
CA TYR A 359 11.71 18.92 11.36
C TYR A 359 13.23 18.81 11.21
N VAL A 360 13.90 18.25 12.24
CA VAL A 360 15.37 18.11 12.26
C VAL A 360 15.76 16.63 12.21
N CYS A 361 16.96 16.36 11.70
CA CYS A 361 17.54 15.03 11.72
C CYS A 361 17.94 14.63 13.15
N PRO A 362 17.33 13.59 13.76
CA PRO A 362 17.72 13.15 15.09
C PRO A 362 18.99 12.33 15.04
N GLN A 363 19.85 12.48 16.06
CA GLN A 363 20.97 11.59 16.28
C GLN A 363 20.48 10.27 16.89
N ILE A 364 20.80 9.15 16.24
CA ILE A 364 20.44 7.83 16.74
C ILE A 364 21.63 7.21 17.47
N THR A 365 21.40 6.75 18.70
CA THR A 365 22.45 6.19 19.55
C THR A 365 22.04 4.83 20.13
N ASN A 366 22.99 4.13 20.76
CA ASN A 366 22.71 2.88 21.46
C ASN A 366 22.88 3.03 22.99
N ASP A 367 23.07 4.27 23.48
CA ASP A 367 23.31 4.56 24.89
C ASP A 367 22.05 4.56 25.77
N GLY A 368 20.89 4.40 25.16
CA GLY A 368 19.61 4.38 25.84
C GLY A 368 19.10 5.77 26.25
N THR A 369 19.71 6.87 25.79
CA THR A 369 19.29 8.22 26.13
C THR A 369 18.23 8.73 25.14
N ILE A 370 17.13 9.31 25.63
CA ILE A 370 16.19 10.12 24.86
C ILE A 370 16.35 11.55 25.37
N ASN A 371 16.89 12.43 24.52
CA ASN A 371 17.09 13.85 24.85
C ASN A 371 16.51 14.69 23.70
N ILE A 372 15.39 15.32 23.95
CA ILE A 372 14.62 16.11 22.99
C ILE A 372 14.61 17.55 23.49
N LYS A 373 14.99 18.49 22.62
CA LYS A 373 14.93 19.93 22.87
C LYS A 373 13.88 20.58 21.98
N ASP A 374 13.03 21.40 22.61
CA ASP A 374 11.93 22.09 21.93
C ASP A 374 11.08 21.09 21.07
N GLY A 375 10.74 19.95 21.64
CA GLY A 375 9.91 18.94 20.99
C GLY A 375 8.48 19.42 20.80
N ARG A 376 7.85 19.01 19.68
CA ARG A 376 6.47 19.36 19.32
C ARG A 376 5.67 18.11 19.00
N HIS A 377 4.38 18.13 19.30
CA HIS A 377 3.51 16.99 18.98
C HIS A 377 3.08 17.05 17.50
N PRO A 378 3.50 16.10 16.63
CA PRO A 378 3.35 16.23 15.18
C PRO A 378 1.89 16.36 14.73
N VAL A 379 0.97 15.67 15.39
CA VAL A 379 -0.45 15.71 15.01
C VAL A 379 -1.13 16.96 15.54
N VAL A 380 -0.88 17.32 16.80
CA VAL A 380 -1.49 18.52 17.41
C VAL A 380 -0.99 19.78 16.70
N GLU A 381 0.32 19.87 16.43
CA GLU A 381 0.91 20.97 15.67
C GLU A 381 0.25 21.14 14.29
N ALA A 382 0.02 20.01 13.58
CA ALA A 382 -0.62 20.04 12.26
C ALA A 382 -2.11 20.42 12.28
N LEU A 383 -2.75 20.46 13.46
CA LEU A 383 -4.14 20.85 13.66
C LEU A 383 -4.30 22.30 14.14
N LEU A 384 -3.23 22.89 14.64
CA LEU A 384 -3.23 24.30 15.08
C LEU A 384 -3.06 25.21 13.85
N GLU A 385 -4.09 26.00 13.54
CA GLU A 385 -4.07 26.92 12.38
C GLU A 385 -3.49 28.28 12.77
N ASP A 386 -3.90 28.86 13.92
CA ASP A 386 -3.60 30.26 14.29
C ASP A 386 -2.65 30.40 15.49
N THR A 387 -2.41 29.33 16.24
CA THR A 387 -1.58 29.40 17.44
C THR A 387 -0.39 28.44 17.34
N PRO A 388 0.84 28.90 17.62
CA PRO A 388 1.99 27.99 17.59
C PRO A 388 1.89 26.97 18.73
N PHE A 389 2.34 25.74 18.46
CA PHE A 389 2.50 24.73 19.49
C PHE A 389 3.61 25.17 20.46
N VAL A 390 3.38 25.08 21.76
CA VAL A 390 4.39 25.38 22.78
C VAL A 390 5.35 24.19 22.89
N PRO A 391 6.63 24.35 22.52
CA PRO A 391 7.60 23.25 22.55
C PRO A 391 7.93 22.82 23.97
N ASN A 392 8.32 21.55 24.12
CA ASN A 392 8.69 20.98 25.41
C ASN A 392 9.99 20.17 25.32
N ASP A 393 10.83 20.31 26.34
CA ASP A 393 12.03 19.50 26.50
C ASP A 393 11.71 18.17 27.19
N ALA A 394 12.41 17.10 26.77
CA ALA A 394 12.34 15.80 27.45
C ALA A 394 13.72 15.18 27.58
N LYS A 395 14.02 14.59 28.73
CA LYS A 395 15.30 13.90 28.96
C LYS A 395 15.06 12.63 29.79
N LEU A 396 15.16 11.49 29.13
CA LEU A 396 15.16 10.17 29.76
C LEU A 396 16.49 9.48 29.52
N ASP A 397 17.01 8.81 30.54
CA ASP A 397 18.22 7.99 30.43
C ASP A 397 18.08 6.69 31.24
N LEU A 398 19.11 5.84 31.24
CA LEU A 398 19.10 4.58 31.97
C LEU A 398 19.65 4.72 33.40
N ASN A 399 20.02 5.93 33.85
CA ASN A 399 20.70 6.17 35.10
C ASN A 399 19.89 7.10 36.03
N GLU A 400 20.06 8.42 35.85
CA GLU A 400 19.51 9.41 36.78
C GLU A 400 18.06 9.82 36.44
N ASN A 401 17.67 9.80 35.16
CA ASN A 401 16.36 10.22 34.69
C ASN A 401 15.63 9.06 34.03
N ARG A 402 15.55 7.93 34.69
CA ARG A 402 14.87 6.74 34.13
C ARG A 402 13.36 6.89 34.13
N CYS A 403 12.83 7.62 35.10
CA CYS A 403 11.40 7.77 35.29
C CYS A 403 11.04 9.25 35.50
N GLU A 404 10.12 9.76 34.70
CA GLU A 404 9.57 11.10 34.87
C GLU A 404 8.14 11.01 35.44
N ILE A 405 7.89 11.72 36.54
CA ILE A 405 6.52 11.90 37.04
C ILE A 405 6.01 13.25 36.60
N ILE A 406 4.98 13.24 35.79
CA ILE A 406 4.40 14.44 35.21
C ILE A 406 3.16 14.83 36.01
N THR A 407 3.17 16.05 36.53
CA THR A 407 2.11 16.59 37.37
C THR A 407 1.48 17.84 36.73
N GLY A 408 0.26 18.13 37.10
CA GLY A 408 -0.43 19.34 36.62
C GLY A 408 -1.95 19.18 36.57
N PRO A 409 -2.70 20.25 36.33
CA PRO A 409 -4.15 20.17 36.23
C PRO A 409 -4.61 19.34 35.03
N ASN A 410 -5.86 18.89 35.05
CA ASN A 410 -6.44 18.25 33.88
C ASN A 410 -6.50 19.24 32.72
N MET A 411 -6.38 18.78 31.50
CA MET A 411 -6.29 19.57 30.27
C MET A 411 -5.04 20.46 30.12
N ALA A 412 -4.01 20.28 30.97
CA ALA A 412 -2.74 21.00 30.86
C ALA A 412 -1.77 20.40 29.83
N GLY A 413 -2.19 19.43 29.02
CA GLY A 413 -1.34 18.84 27.99
C GLY A 413 -0.44 17.68 28.44
N LYS A 414 -0.59 17.13 29.65
CA LYS A 414 0.23 16.00 30.17
C LYS A 414 0.26 14.80 29.21
N SER A 415 -0.91 14.31 28.80
CA SER A 415 -1.03 13.17 27.87
C SER A 415 -0.47 13.52 26.48
N THR A 416 -0.62 14.77 26.04
CA THR A 416 -0.04 15.26 24.79
C THR A 416 1.48 15.25 24.84
N TYR A 417 2.07 15.68 25.96
CA TYR A 417 3.52 15.67 26.19
C TYR A 417 4.09 14.25 26.15
N MET A 418 3.48 13.30 26.86
CA MET A 418 3.94 11.91 26.86
C MET A 418 3.86 11.27 25.48
N ARG A 419 2.72 11.46 24.78
CA ARG A 419 2.55 10.97 23.40
C ARG A 419 3.55 11.60 22.44
N GLN A 420 3.88 12.89 22.61
CA GLN A 420 4.89 13.59 21.82
C GLN A 420 6.23 12.86 21.85
N ILE A 421 6.72 12.46 23.03
CA ILE A 421 8.00 11.78 23.17
C ILE A 421 7.98 10.43 22.47
N ALA A 422 6.91 9.65 22.64
CA ALA A 422 6.75 8.38 21.94
C ALA A 422 6.71 8.54 20.41
N LEU A 423 5.96 9.54 19.91
CA LEU A 423 5.83 9.79 18.48
C LEU A 423 7.15 10.28 17.85
N ILE A 424 7.91 11.13 18.57
CA ILE A 424 9.25 11.58 18.15
C ILE A 424 10.20 10.39 18.08
N THR A 425 10.20 9.53 19.12
CA THR A 425 11.02 8.31 19.16
C THR A 425 10.68 7.37 17.99
N LEU A 426 9.40 7.19 17.72
CA LEU A 426 8.92 6.35 16.64
C LEU A 426 9.31 6.92 15.25
N LEU A 427 9.12 8.22 15.02
CA LEU A 427 9.54 8.91 13.80
C LEU A 427 11.05 8.75 13.59
N ALA A 428 11.85 8.91 14.62
CA ALA A 428 13.30 8.70 14.56
C ALA A 428 13.65 7.28 14.09
N GLN A 429 12.98 6.25 14.63
CA GLN A 429 13.27 4.84 14.30
C GLN A 429 12.67 4.36 12.96
N ILE A 430 11.73 5.07 12.36
CA ILE A 430 11.38 4.81 10.96
C ILE A 430 12.37 5.44 9.97
N GLY A 431 13.30 6.28 10.45
CA GLY A 431 14.29 6.99 9.64
C GLY A 431 13.81 8.36 9.13
N SER A 432 12.78 8.93 9.75
CA SER A 432 12.28 10.28 9.49
C SER A 432 13.04 11.33 10.29
N PHE A 433 12.95 12.59 9.87
CA PHE A 433 13.22 13.75 10.69
C PHE A 433 12.09 13.94 11.71
N VAL A 434 12.36 14.68 12.78
CA VAL A 434 11.48 14.79 13.95
C VAL A 434 11.12 16.24 14.28
N PRO A 435 9.93 16.51 14.83
CA PRO A 435 9.48 17.83 15.25
C PRO A 435 10.16 18.28 16.55
N ALA A 436 11.39 18.73 16.45
CA ALA A 436 12.19 19.25 17.56
C ALA A 436 13.21 20.27 17.06
N LYS A 437 13.85 21.00 17.96
CA LYS A 437 15.02 21.82 17.65
C LYS A 437 16.28 20.96 17.56
N SER A 438 16.41 19.97 18.43
CA SER A 438 17.40 18.91 18.36
C SER A 438 16.88 17.67 19.09
N ALA A 439 17.31 16.49 18.65
CA ALA A 439 16.94 15.24 19.29
C ALA A 439 18.10 14.23 19.24
N GLN A 440 18.38 13.58 20.37
CA GLN A 440 19.20 12.39 20.47
C GLN A 440 18.32 11.26 20.98
N ILE A 441 18.21 10.20 20.20
CA ILE A 441 17.29 9.10 20.46
C ILE A 441 18.07 7.79 20.53
N GLY A 442 18.17 7.23 21.72
CA GLY A 442 18.66 5.87 21.93
C GLY A 442 17.62 4.85 21.47
N ILE A 443 18.09 3.78 20.81
CA ILE A 443 17.21 2.73 20.28
C ILE A 443 16.26 2.20 21.37
N VAL A 444 14.97 2.19 21.03
CA VAL A 444 13.87 1.66 21.83
C VAL A 444 13.38 0.38 21.18
N ASP A 445 13.27 -0.70 21.95
CA ASP A 445 12.85 -2.02 21.43
C ASP A 445 11.33 -2.23 21.47
N ALA A 446 10.64 -1.50 22.35
CA ALA A 446 9.19 -1.51 22.44
C ALA A 446 8.67 -0.19 23.01
N ILE A 447 7.49 0.23 22.54
CA ILE A 447 6.72 1.31 23.15
C ILE A 447 5.45 0.71 23.73
N TYR A 448 5.27 0.84 25.04
CA TYR A 448 4.08 0.43 25.74
C TYR A 448 3.31 1.66 26.22
N THR A 449 2.01 1.65 26.02
CA THR A 449 1.17 2.77 26.44
C THR A 449 -0.06 2.31 27.18
N ARG A 450 -0.33 2.94 28.31
CA ARG A 450 -1.60 2.87 29.01
C ARG A 450 -2.14 4.29 29.14
N VAL A 451 -3.15 4.64 28.36
CA VAL A 451 -3.73 5.99 28.30
C VAL A 451 -5.24 5.90 28.39
N GLY A 452 -5.81 6.51 29.44
CA GLY A 452 -7.25 6.67 29.64
C GLY A 452 -8.05 5.36 29.76
N ALA A 453 -9.24 5.41 30.30
CA ALA A 453 -10.18 4.30 30.27
C ALA A 453 -10.94 4.31 28.93
N SER A 454 -10.76 3.30 28.09
CA SER A 454 -11.78 2.97 27.10
C SER A 454 -12.75 2.01 27.77
N ASP A 455 -13.98 2.44 27.96
CA ASP A 455 -15.07 1.53 28.36
C ASP A 455 -15.26 0.51 27.24
N ASP A 456 -14.65 -0.65 27.38
CA ASP A 456 -14.92 -1.79 26.51
C ASP A 456 -16.17 -2.51 27.02
N LEU A 457 -17.30 -1.91 26.76
CA LEU A 457 -18.62 -2.47 27.10
C LEU A 457 -18.88 -3.84 26.43
N ALA A 458 -18.11 -4.17 25.39
CA ALA A 458 -18.30 -5.41 24.63
C ALA A 458 -17.79 -6.65 25.37
N THR A 459 -16.78 -6.52 26.24
CA THR A 459 -16.18 -7.65 26.96
C THR A 459 -16.79 -7.88 28.35
N GLY A 460 -17.62 -6.97 28.86
CA GLY A 460 -18.23 -7.06 30.19
C GLY A 460 -17.24 -7.02 31.35
N GLN A 461 -15.97 -6.69 31.10
CA GLN A 461 -14.93 -6.56 32.12
C GLN A 461 -14.98 -5.16 32.77
N SER A 462 -14.69 -5.08 34.06
CA SER A 462 -14.58 -3.79 34.71
C SER A 462 -13.38 -3.03 34.16
N THR A 463 -13.49 -1.70 33.99
CA THR A 463 -12.42 -0.82 33.54
C THR A 463 -11.13 -0.98 34.35
N PHE A 464 -11.26 -1.26 35.66
CA PHE A 464 -10.14 -1.55 36.55
C PHE A 464 -9.43 -2.86 36.19
N MET A 465 -10.18 -3.92 35.83
CA MET A 465 -9.59 -5.21 35.47
C MET A 465 -8.84 -5.12 34.14
N VAL A 466 -9.40 -4.42 33.16
CA VAL A 466 -8.73 -4.13 31.87
C VAL A 466 -7.43 -3.37 32.12
N GLU A 467 -7.48 -2.31 32.95
CA GLU A 467 -6.31 -1.53 33.32
C GLU A 467 -5.21 -2.40 33.95
N MET A 468 -5.57 -3.25 34.94
CA MET A 468 -4.60 -4.10 35.60
C MET A 468 -3.99 -5.17 34.70
N ASN A 469 -4.76 -5.73 33.78
CA ASN A 469 -4.26 -6.67 32.79
C ASN A 469 -3.27 -5.99 31.82
N GLU A 470 -3.57 -4.80 31.32
CA GLU A 470 -2.65 -4.04 30.46
C GLU A 470 -1.34 -3.71 31.21
N VAL A 471 -1.43 -3.23 32.45
CA VAL A 471 -0.24 -2.95 33.27
C VAL A 471 0.57 -4.22 33.54
N ALA A 472 -0.07 -5.33 33.89
CA ALA A 472 0.62 -6.61 34.12
C ALA A 472 1.36 -7.08 32.85
N GLU A 473 0.74 -6.95 31.67
CA GLU A 473 1.35 -7.32 30.40
C GLU A 473 2.57 -6.43 30.09
N ILE A 474 2.48 -5.13 30.36
CA ILE A 474 3.60 -4.19 30.23
C ILE A 474 4.76 -4.61 31.14
N LEU A 475 4.49 -4.83 32.44
CA LEU A 475 5.52 -5.18 33.41
C LEU A 475 6.20 -6.52 33.12
N LYS A 476 5.48 -7.46 32.50
CA LYS A 476 6.00 -8.77 32.08
C LYS A 476 6.93 -8.70 30.89
N ASN A 477 6.62 -7.84 29.91
CA ASN A 477 7.29 -7.83 28.61
C ASN A 477 8.30 -6.68 28.43
N ALA A 478 8.26 -5.66 29.27
CA ALA A 478 9.16 -4.51 29.16
C ALA A 478 10.61 -4.90 29.46
N THR A 479 11.53 -4.32 28.69
CA THR A 479 12.98 -4.47 28.83
C THR A 479 13.63 -3.16 29.26
N SER A 480 14.94 -3.18 29.54
CA SER A 480 15.71 -1.96 29.85
C SER A 480 15.73 -0.92 28.70
N ARG A 481 15.35 -1.30 27.49
CA ARG A 481 15.28 -0.42 26.31
C ARG A 481 13.86 -0.02 25.93
N SER A 482 12.87 -0.49 26.66
CA SER A 482 11.47 -0.16 26.38
C SER A 482 11.12 1.24 26.88
N LEU A 483 10.26 1.94 26.13
CA LEU A 483 9.63 3.19 26.55
C LEU A 483 8.22 2.89 27.04
N ILE A 484 7.91 3.25 28.27
CA ILE A 484 6.62 3.00 28.90
C ILE A 484 5.93 4.34 29.17
N ILE A 485 4.68 4.48 28.74
CA ILE A 485 3.82 5.64 29.00
C ILE A 485 2.61 5.18 29.79
N LEU A 486 2.47 5.71 30.99
CA LEU A 486 1.39 5.35 31.90
C LEU A 486 0.61 6.62 32.30
N ASP A 487 -0.61 6.75 31.81
CA ASP A 487 -1.47 7.89 32.09
C ASP A 487 -2.60 7.51 33.04
N GLU A 488 -2.70 8.22 34.15
CA GLU A 488 -3.76 8.10 35.16
C GLU A 488 -3.97 6.68 35.72
N ILE A 489 -2.89 6.00 36.15
CA ILE A 489 -2.98 4.67 36.80
C ILE A 489 -3.75 4.73 38.11
N GLY A 490 -4.58 3.70 38.34
CA GLY A 490 -5.34 3.53 39.59
C GLY A 490 -6.62 4.36 39.63
N ARG A 491 -7.08 4.88 38.50
CA ARG A 491 -8.32 5.68 38.42
C ARG A 491 -9.58 4.85 38.66
N GLY A 492 -9.54 3.55 38.29
CA GLY A 492 -10.70 2.65 38.34
C GLY A 492 -11.03 2.09 39.75
N THR A 493 -10.33 2.53 40.82
CA THR A 493 -10.50 2.01 42.20
C THR A 493 -10.51 3.12 43.25
N SER A 494 -10.55 2.74 44.54
CA SER A 494 -10.48 3.73 45.62
C SER A 494 -9.17 4.51 45.58
N THR A 495 -9.17 5.75 46.11
CA THR A 495 -7.99 6.62 46.07
C THR A 495 -6.76 5.98 46.72
N PHE A 496 -6.94 5.27 47.85
CA PHE A 496 -5.83 4.64 48.57
C PHE A 496 -5.29 3.40 47.86
N ASP A 497 -6.17 2.58 47.29
CA ASP A 497 -5.78 1.39 46.52
C ASP A 497 -5.09 1.80 45.22
N GLY A 498 -5.66 2.75 44.49
CA GLY A 498 -5.08 3.28 43.26
C GLY A 498 -3.69 3.87 43.47
N MET A 499 -3.50 4.58 44.60
CA MET A 499 -2.23 5.15 44.99
C MET A 499 -1.20 4.06 45.35
N SER A 500 -1.63 3.01 46.05
CA SER A 500 -0.76 1.88 46.44
C SER A 500 -0.31 1.09 45.20
N ILE A 501 -1.21 0.86 44.24
CA ILE A 501 -0.91 0.18 42.97
C ILE A 501 0.06 1.03 42.14
N ALA A 502 -0.24 2.31 41.97
CA ALA A 502 0.60 3.22 41.17
C ALA A 502 2.03 3.28 41.76
N ARG A 503 2.14 3.30 43.10
CA ARG A 503 3.42 3.23 43.80
C ARG A 503 4.16 1.93 43.50
N ALA A 504 3.48 0.79 43.65
CA ALA A 504 4.09 -0.52 43.44
C ALA A 504 4.61 -0.68 42.02
N VAL A 505 3.84 -0.21 41.01
CA VAL A 505 4.25 -0.20 39.61
C VAL A 505 5.49 0.68 39.40
N LEU A 506 5.50 1.89 39.95
CA LEU A 506 6.64 2.79 39.86
C LEU A 506 7.90 2.18 40.48
N GLU A 507 7.79 1.66 41.74
CA GLU A 507 8.91 1.02 42.42
C GLU A 507 9.41 -0.21 41.66
N PHE A 508 8.52 -0.98 41.06
CA PHE A 508 8.89 -2.15 40.25
C PHE A 508 9.70 -1.73 39.01
N VAL A 509 9.22 -0.75 38.27
CA VAL A 509 9.90 -0.27 37.04
C VAL A 509 11.26 0.35 37.38
N CYS A 510 11.35 1.18 38.42
CA CYS A 510 12.60 1.81 38.86
C CYS A 510 13.62 0.81 39.43
N LYS A 511 13.18 -0.11 40.33
CA LYS A 511 14.07 -1.06 41.00
C LYS A 511 14.61 -2.17 40.08
N GLN A 512 13.81 -2.65 39.17
CA GLN A 512 14.25 -3.72 38.25
C GLN A 512 15.23 -3.27 37.19
N LYS A 513 15.50 -1.97 37.04
CA LYS A 513 16.35 -1.41 35.98
C LYS A 513 15.93 -1.85 34.54
N ASN A 514 14.67 -2.19 34.37
CA ASN A 514 14.20 -2.91 33.20
C ASN A 514 13.50 -2.04 32.16
N ALA A 515 13.21 -0.75 32.43
CA ALA A 515 12.55 0.10 31.45
C ALA A 515 12.72 1.60 31.73
N ARG A 516 12.52 2.44 30.71
CA ARG A 516 12.32 3.89 30.84
C ARG A 516 10.83 4.15 30.96
N CYS A 517 10.42 4.96 31.91
CA CYS A 517 9.00 5.13 32.21
C CYS A 517 8.62 6.60 32.36
N GLU A 518 7.56 7.00 31.67
CA GLU A 518 6.85 8.26 31.88
C GLU A 518 5.50 8.00 32.52
N ILE A 519 5.27 8.55 33.68
CA ILE A 519 4.06 8.33 34.47
C ILE A 519 3.38 9.65 34.76
N SER A 520 2.11 9.79 34.35
CA SER A 520 1.24 10.88 34.78
C SER A 520 0.32 10.42 35.90
N PHE A 521 0.18 11.27 36.93
CA PHE A 521 -0.71 11.01 38.05
C PHE A 521 -1.79 12.07 38.22
N LEU A 522 -2.94 11.66 38.72
CA LEU A 522 -3.99 12.58 39.17
C LEU A 522 -3.51 13.40 40.38
N ARG A 523 -3.89 14.69 40.48
CA ARG A 523 -3.49 15.65 41.52
C ARG A 523 -3.67 15.15 42.95
N ARG A 524 -4.65 14.27 43.23
CA ARG A 524 -4.88 13.70 44.57
C ARG A 524 -3.82 12.68 45.00
N ILE A 525 -3.19 11.99 44.05
CA ILE A 525 -2.13 10.99 44.32
C ILE A 525 -0.78 11.67 44.51
N ILE A 526 -0.57 12.83 43.91
CA ILE A 526 0.70 13.56 43.88
C ILE A 526 1.15 14.04 45.25
N THR A 527 0.24 14.54 46.08
CA THR A 527 0.61 15.15 47.38
C THR A 527 1.34 14.16 48.31
N SER A 528 0.99 12.88 48.21
CA SER A 528 1.67 11.81 48.97
C SER A 528 2.94 11.28 48.28
N LEU A 529 3.05 11.36 46.98
CA LEU A 529 4.24 10.94 46.22
C LEU A 529 5.38 11.96 46.31
N LEU A 530 5.08 13.25 46.45
CA LEU A 530 6.07 14.32 46.67
C LEU A 530 6.86 14.13 47.96
N LEU A 531 6.29 13.46 48.95
CA LEU A 531 6.97 13.10 50.20
C LEU A 531 8.05 12.03 50.01
N TRP A 532 8.18 11.44 48.86
CA TRP A 532 9.05 10.29 48.57
C TRP A 532 10.30 10.60 47.75
N ARG A 533 10.51 11.86 47.39
CA ARG A 533 11.69 12.31 46.64
C ARG A 533 13.03 11.85 47.22
N GLY A 534 13.05 11.48 48.53
CA GLY A 534 14.23 10.96 49.20
C GLY A 534 14.47 9.45 49.09
N PHE A 535 13.53 8.67 48.53
CA PHE A 535 13.63 7.21 48.49
C PHE A 535 14.01 6.64 47.12
N LEU A 536 13.88 7.41 46.03
CA LEU A 536 14.20 6.99 44.66
C LEU A 536 15.10 8.04 44.03
N THR A 537 16.37 7.72 43.88
CA THR A 537 17.41 8.60 43.30
C THR A 537 17.30 8.80 41.80
N GLU A 538 16.49 7.99 41.12
CA GLU A 538 16.35 7.95 39.63
C GLU A 538 15.05 8.62 39.15
N LEU A 539 14.41 9.45 40.00
CA LEU A 539 13.09 10.00 39.77
C LEU A 539 13.12 11.51 39.51
N ARG A 540 12.64 11.94 38.38
CA ARG A 540 12.43 13.36 38.02
C ARG A 540 10.95 13.71 38.10
N ILE A 541 10.63 14.82 38.77
CA ILE A 541 9.26 15.37 38.84
C ILE A 541 9.20 16.61 37.96
N ILE A 542 8.28 16.63 36.98
CA ILE A 542 7.99 17.76 36.10
C ILE A 542 6.61 18.32 36.46
N GLN A 543 6.54 19.63 36.69
CA GLN A 543 5.29 20.37 36.91
C GLN A 543 4.77 21.01 35.66
#